data_2c9c19fa54203501b659902a5a2aa65c
#
_entry.id   2c9c19fa54203501b659902a5a2aa65c
#
_cell.length_a   1.000
_cell.length_b   1.000
_cell.length_c   1.000
_cell.angle_alpha   90.00
_cell.angle_beta   90.00
_cell.angle_gamma   90.00
#
_symmetry.space_group_name_H-M   'P 1'
#
loop_
_entity.id
_entity.type
_entity.pdbx_description
1 polymer ?
#
loop_
_entity_poly.entity_id
_entity_poly.type
_entity_poly.pdbx_seq_one_letter_code
_entity_poly.pdbx_strand_id
1 'polypeptide(L)'
;MKKFIAVLMALCLLAALAACGKTDAGKTEEPAAPAETEDNKIVTGAEAVNTVGADGIDWNHMTMDELYEMAKTEGGTVTIYATTADADTARKYIRDKYPDLKFEYISCDTNTVMQKIGMEAESGKPMADVLMVKDASGEVFNEYVLWDLIKIYYPADVCAHIKDDMLRFGLPLYSTFNPWFYNTRMFDKVPIESWWDIVQGYNEETQSFKDASGNNTQYWTIFSKDITAPSYAALWAQLIADGDKMAEQYKTQYGKDLVFTYQNHLQNTPGIMELPENNAGVELFWRFSQMTITPLADGDAVVEAVHDSVNGPTLGLCSASKLDNSKQSMGETGMDIAWVTGLKPYTAQDAAAYSYVVSGCDNPAGARLFIKFMMGGDDGQSGCYNVFDKLGHWSVRDDVAYKKSGITYEEVNLTAPDYEHIYQNYPNVKAYWTLWNSTR
;
A
#
# COMPACT_ATOMS: atom_id res chain seq x y z
N MET A 1 -20.21 -9.63 -18.73
CA MET A 1 -19.31 -9.38 -19.87
C MET A 1 -19.70 -8.15 -20.69
N LYS A 2 -20.88 -8.05 -21.36
CA LYS A 2 -21.23 -6.86 -22.18
C LYS A 2 -21.31 -5.51 -21.45
N LYS A 3 -21.52 -5.48 -20.14
CA LYS A 3 -21.57 -4.25 -19.30
C LYS A 3 -20.18 -3.76 -18.86
N PHE A 4 -19.19 -4.64 -18.80
CA PHE A 4 -17.81 -4.36 -18.43
C PHE A 4 -17.08 -3.51 -19.48
N ILE A 5 -17.30 -3.82 -20.76
CA ILE A 5 -16.72 -3.08 -21.91
C ILE A 5 -17.17 -1.62 -21.91
N ALA A 6 -18.38 -1.33 -21.40
CA ALA A 6 -18.93 0.03 -21.39
C ALA A 6 -18.23 0.95 -20.35
N VAL A 7 -17.80 0.42 -19.21
CA VAL A 7 -17.16 1.21 -18.14
C VAL A 7 -15.70 1.52 -18.48
N LEU A 8 -14.96 0.56 -19.00
CA LEU A 8 -13.55 0.79 -19.40
C LEU A 8 -13.45 1.72 -20.63
N MET A 9 -14.36 1.59 -21.61
CA MET A 9 -14.44 2.53 -22.73
C MET A 9 -14.84 3.95 -22.30
N ALA A 10 -15.65 4.10 -21.25
CA ALA A 10 -16.00 5.43 -20.73
C ALA A 10 -14.80 6.14 -20.09
N LEU A 11 -13.92 5.43 -19.37
CA LEU A 11 -12.68 5.99 -18.81
C LEU A 11 -11.65 6.38 -19.91
N CYS A 12 -11.53 5.59 -20.97
CA CYS A 12 -10.65 5.93 -22.09
C CYS A 12 -11.19 7.07 -22.96
N LEU A 13 -12.53 7.23 -23.07
CA LEU A 13 -13.16 8.30 -23.83
C LEU A 13 -13.13 9.66 -23.10
N LEU A 14 -13.11 9.68 -21.78
CA LEU A 14 -12.95 10.94 -21.01
C LEU A 14 -11.58 11.58 -21.18
N ALA A 15 -10.54 10.80 -21.44
CA ALA A 15 -9.21 11.32 -21.74
C ALA A 15 -9.09 11.91 -23.18
N ALA A 16 -9.96 11.51 -24.10
CA ALA A 16 -9.94 11.95 -25.51
C ALA A 16 -10.85 13.17 -25.81
N LEU A 17 -11.83 13.48 -24.95
CA LEU A 17 -12.82 14.56 -25.16
C LEU A 17 -12.41 15.94 -24.62
N ALA A 18 -11.25 16.07 -24.00
CA ALA A 18 -10.71 17.36 -23.58
C ALA A 18 -10.22 18.25 -24.75
N ALA A 19 -10.36 17.82 -26.00
CA ALA A 19 -9.78 18.52 -27.18
C ALA A 19 -10.78 19.22 -28.13
N CYS A 20 -12.12 19.16 -27.93
CA CYS A 20 -13.05 19.90 -28.80
C CYS A 20 -14.41 20.21 -28.16
N GLY A 21 -14.65 21.52 -28.00
CA GLY A 21 -15.90 22.25 -28.33
C GLY A 21 -17.21 21.93 -27.57
N LYS A 22 -17.69 22.97 -26.89
CA LYS A 22 -19.03 23.24 -26.32
C LYS A 22 -20.20 22.52 -27.00
N THR A 23 -21.01 21.80 -26.22
CA THR A 23 -22.49 21.73 -26.39
C THR A 23 -23.16 21.29 -25.04
N ASP A 24 -24.42 21.67 -24.87
CA ASP A 24 -25.27 21.75 -23.71
C ASP A 24 -25.32 20.55 -22.73
N ALA A 25 -25.50 20.94 -21.46
CA ALA A 25 -25.64 20.09 -20.29
C ALA A 25 -26.95 19.25 -20.31
N GLY A 26 -26.79 17.96 -20.56
CA GLY A 26 -27.75 16.94 -20.17
C GLY A 26 -27.22 16.24 -18.89
N LYS A 27 -28.02 16.17 -17.84
CA LYS A 27 -27.73 15.41 -16.61
C LYS A 27 -27.43 13.96 -16.99
N THR A 28 -26.17 13.55 -16.87
CA THR A 28 -25.79 12.13 -16.89
C THR A 28 -25.89 11.61 -15.46
N GLU A 29 -26.81 10.72 -15.20
CA GLU A 29 -26.85 9.95 -13.96
C GLU A 29 -25.61 9.08 -13.90
N GLU A 30 -24.85 9.21 -12.84
CA GLU A 30 -23.72 8.36 -12.49
C GLU A 30 -24.21 6.89 -12.37
N PRO A 31 -23.52 5.90 -12.92
CA PRO A 31 -23.93 4.52 -12.72
C PRO A 31 -23.77 4.18 -11.23
N ALA A 32 -24.90 3.94 -10.57
CA ALA A 32 -24.91 3.46 -9.19
C ALA A 32 -24.04 2.18 -9.09
N ALA A 33 -23.23 2.13 -8.03
CA ALA A 33 -22.55 0.91 -7.62
C ALA A 33 -23.55 -0.27 -7.61
N PRO A 34 -23.16 -1.50 -7.97
CA PRO A 34 -24.04 -2.65 -7.89
C PRO A 34 -24.60 -2.72 -6.46
N ALA A 35 -25.92 -2.69 -6.34
CA ALA A 35 -26.58 -2.89 -5.06
C ALA A 35 -26.11 -4.24 -4.48
N GLU A 36 -25.57 -4.21 -3.24
CA GLU A 36 -25.31 -5.42 -2.48
C GLU A 36 -26.63 -6.20 -2.36
N THR A 37 -26.73 -7.27 -3.10
CA THR A 37 -27.75 -8.28 -2.85
C THR A 37 -27.19 -9.17 -1.73
N GLU A 38 -27.99 -9.45 -0.70
CA GLU A 38 -27.60 -10.25 0.48
C GLU A 38 -26.99 -11.64 0.12
N ASP A 39 -27.14 -12.10 -1.13
CA ASP A 39 -26.66 -13.39 -1.63
C ASP A 39 -25.20 -13.40 -2.12
N ASN A 40 -24.48 -12.25 -2.14
CA ASN A 40 -23.11 -12.15 -2.66
C ASN A 40 -22.10 -11.60 -1.63
N LYS A 41 -22.36 -11.76 -0.35
CA LYS A 41 -21.39 -11.35 0.67
C LYS A 41 -20.19 -12.30 0.64
N ILE A 42 -19.03 -11.78 0.21
CA ILE A 42 -17.78 -12.54 0.31
C ILE A 42 -17.47 -12.76 1.79
N VAL A 43 -17.36 -14.03 2.19
CA VAL A 43 -16.93 -14.41 3.53
C VAL A 43 -15.44 -14.22 3.63
N THR A 44 -14.98 -13.49 4.63
CA THR A 44 -13.55 -13.21 4.89
C THR A 44 -13.21 -13.51 6.36
N GLY A 45 -11.93 -13.50 6.68
CA GLY A 45 -11.48 -13.76 8.06
C GLY A 45 -11.61 -15.22 8.47
N ALA A 46 -11.70 -15.47 9.77
CA ALA A 46 -11.76 -16.83 10.33
C ALA A 46 -12.98 -17.64 9.85
N GLU A 47 -14.08 -17.00 9.52
CA GLU A 47 -15.26 -17.68 8.95
C GLU A 47 -14.97 -18.29 7.58
N ALA A 48 -14.16 -17.61 6.77
CA ALA A 48 -13.81 -18.06 5.43
C ALA A 48 -12.94 -19.32 5.40
N VAL A 49 -12.19 -19.57 6.48
CA VAL A 49 -11.33 -20.76 6.61
C VAL A 49 -12.17 -22.06 6.48
N ASN A 50 -13.41 -22.05 6.95
CA ASN A 50 -14.30 -23.21 6.92
C ASN A 50 -15.19 -23.29 5.64
N THR A 51 -14.94 -22.43 4.65
CA THR A 51 -15.71 -22.45 3.40
C THR A 51 -15.10 -23.44 2.39
N VAL A 52 -15.97 -24.23 1.76
CA VAL A 52 -15.59 -25.10 0.64
C VAL A 52 -15.69 -24.30 -0.66
N GLY A 53 -14.73 -24.47 -1.55
CA GLY A 53 -14.76 -23.82 -2.86
C GLY A 53 -16.01 -24.16 -3.67
N ALA A 54 -16.39 -23.30 -4.62
CA ALA A 54 -17.51 -23.55 -5.53
C ALA A 54 -17.32 -24.82 -6.40
N ASP A 55 -16.08 -25.29 -6.53
CA ASP A 55 -15.68 -26.55 -7.17
C ASP A 55 -15.90 -27.78 -6.27
N GLY A 56 -16.36 -27.59 -5.04
CA GLY A 56 -16.58 -28.65 -4.05
C GLY A 56 -15.30 -29.14 -3.37
N ILE A 57 -14.15 -28.46 -3.59
CA ILE A 57 -12.87 -28.83 -3.00
C ILE A 57 -12.64 -28.02 -1.74
N ASP A 58 -12.27 -28.67 -0.65
CA ASP A 58 -11.87 -28.04 0.60
C ASP A 58 -10.37 -27.65 0.57
N TRP A 59 -10.08 -26.62 -0.21
CA TRP A 59 -8.71 -26.13 -0.42
C TRP A 59 -8.02 -25.70 0.87
N ASN A 60 -8.78 -25.17 1.82
CA ASN A 60 -8.25 -24.52 3.01
C ASN A 60 -7.66 -25.54 4.02
N HIS A 61 -8.14 -26.77 4.00
CA HIS A 61 -7.67 -27.84 4.90
C HIS A 61 -6.68 -28.80 4.24
N MET A 62 -6.31 -28.58 2.98
CA MET A 62 -5.32 -29.41 2.28
C MET A 62 -3.91 -29.20 2.86
N THR A 63 -3.20 -30.29 3.07
CA THR A 63 -1.77 -30.32 3.39
C THR A 63 -0.92 -29.93 2.18
N MET A 64 0.34 -29.60 2.42
CA MET A 64 1.29 -29.35 1.32
C MET A 64 1.48 -30.56 0.42
N ASP A 65 1.46 -31.77 0.98
CA ASP A 65 1.58 -33.01 0.21
C ASP A 65 0.36 -33.25 -0.68
N GLU A 66 -0.85 -33.03 -0.18
CA GLU A 66 -2.09 -33.14 -0.98
C GLU A 66 -2.12 -32.14 -2.12
N LEU A 67 -1.76 -30.86 -1.86
CA LEU A 67 -1.63 -29.81 -2.87
C LEU A 67 -0.57 -30.17 -3.92
N TYR A 68 0.55 -30.74 -3.50
CA TYR A 68 1.60 -31.18 -4.41
C TYR A 68 1.15 -32.31 -5.35
N GLU A 69 0.48 -33.34 -4.78
CA GLU A 69 -0.03 -34.45 -5.60
C GLU A 69 -1.05 -33.95 -6.64
N MET A 70 -1.94 -33.01 -6.27
CA MET A 70 -2.87 -32.39 -7.20
C MET A 70 -2.13 -31.53 -8.25
N ALA A 71 -1.19 -30.68 -7.85
CA ALA A 71 -0.44 -29.81 -8.76
C ALA A 71 0.32 -30.60 -9.84
N LYS A 72 0.82 -31.81 -9.54
CA LYS A 72 1.44 -32.68 -10.55
C LYS A 72 0.44 -33.10 -11.66
N THR A 73 -0.84 -33.16 -11.36
CA THR A 73 -1.86 -33.52 -12.36
C THR A 73 -2.27 -32.35 -13.23
N GLU A 74 -2.05 -31.11 -12.79
CA GLU A 74 -2.33 -29.89 -13.56
C GLU A 74 -1.34 -29.72 -14.72
N GLY A 75 -0.07 -30.11 -14.51
CA GLY A 75 0.93 -30.31 -15.57
C GLY A 75 1.48 -29.03 -16.21
N GLY A 76 1.13 -27.86 -15.69
CA GLY A 76 1.52 -26.56 -16.22
C GLY A 76 2.76 -25.96 -15.54
N THR A 77 2.97 -24.68 -15.80
CA THR A 77 3.93 -23.84 -15.07
C THR A 77 3.14 -22.91 -14.17
N VAL A 78 3.40 -22.94 -12.87
CA VAL A 78 2.80 -21.99 -11.91
C VAL A 78 3.45 -20.63 -12.11
N THR A 79 2.68 -19.67 -12.63
CA THR A 79 3.14 -18.32 -12.94
C THR A 79 2.77 -17.36 -11.80
N ILE A 80 3.78 -16.68 -11.26
CA ILE A 80 3.65 -15.79 -10.11
C ILE A 80 3.87 -14.36 -10.57
N TYR A 81 2.84 -13.52 -10.47
CA TYR A 81 2.97 -12.08 -10.61
C TYR A 81 3.18 -11.45 -9.24
N ALA A 82 4.25 -10.69 -9.06
CA ALA A 82 4.52 -10.10 -7.75
C ALA A 82 5.21 -8.73 -7.83
N THR A 83 4.90 -7.91 -6.84
CA THR A 83 5.51 -6.59 -6.63
C THR A 83 6.76 -6.64 -5.74
N THR A 84 7.16 -7.83 -5.29
CA THR A 84 8.32 -8.05 -4.42
C THR A 84 9.23 -9.16 -4.96
N ALA A 85 10.55 -8.94 -4.88
CA ALA A 85 11.56 -9.93 -5.24
C ALA A 85 11.59 -11.16 -4.28
N ASP A 86 10.89 -11.08 -3.15
CA ASP A 86 10.77 -12.21 -2.20
C ASP A 86 10.07 -13.40 -2.83
N ALA A 87 9.13 -13.14 -3.75
CA ALA A 87 8.49 -14.18 -4.55
C ALA A 87 9.48 -14.97 -5.42
N ASP A 88 10.49 -14.31 -6.02
CA ASP A 88 11.53 -15.00 -6.79
C ASP A 88 12.44 -15.86 -5.89
N THR A 89 12.72 -15.37 -4.70
CA THR A 89 13.47 -16.14 -3.71
C THR A 89 12.68 -17.37 -3.27
N ALA A 90 11.40 -17.21 -2.94
CA ALA A 90 10.51 -18.32 -2.58
C ALA A 90 10.37 -19.32 -3.74
N ARG A 91 10.27 -18.85 -4.98
CA ARG A 91 10.22 -19.67 -6.19
C ARG A 91 11.47 -20.58 -6.33
N LYS A 92 12.64 -20.08 -5.98
CA LYS A 92 13.89 -20.88 -6.01
C LYS A 92 13.82 -21.99 -4.96
N TYR A 93 13.38 -21.70 -3.74
CA TYR A 93 13.29 -22.70 -2.67
C TYR A 93 12.22 -23.77 -2.96
N ILE A 94 11.05 -23.38 -3.44
CA ILE A 94 9.98 -24.34 -3.73
C ILE A 94 10.35 -25.27 -4.88
N ARG A 95 11.03 -24.76 -5.90
CA ARG A 95 11.53 -25.58 -7.02
C ARG A 95 12.52 -26.65 -6.54
N ASP A 96 13.38 -26.31 -5.58
CA ASP A 96 14.35 -27.25 -5.02
C ASP A 96 13.67 -28.32 -4.16
N LYS A 97 12.53 -27.98 -3.49
CA LYS A 97 11.73 -28.93 -2.71
C LYS A 97 10.81 -29.80 -3.57
N TYR A 98 10.23 -29.24 -4.63
CA TYR A 98 9.26 -29.90 -5.53
C TYR A 98 9.74 -29.85 -6.98
N PRO A 99 10.77 -30.63 -7.36
CA PRO A 99 11.43 -30.52 -8.67
C PRO A 99 10.56 -30.95 -9.86
N ASP A 100 9.47 -31.66 -9.62
CA ASP A 100 8.52 -32.08 -10.66
C ASP A 100 7.61 -30.94 -11.13
N LEU A 101 7.53 -29.84 -10.37
CA LEU A 101 6.73 -28.67 -10.71
C LEU A 101 7.60 -27.55 -11.29
N LYS A 102 7.01 -26.79 -12.20
CA LYS A 102 7.63 -25.60 -12.79
C LYS A 102 7.03 -24.35 -12.18
N PHE A 103 7.89 -23.42 -11.80
CA PHE A 103 7.50 -22.11 -11.26
C PHE A 103 8.18 -20.98 -12.01
N GLU A 104 7.42 -20.01 -12.45
CA GLU A 104 7.90 -18.81 -13.13
C GLU A 104 7.51 -17.56 -12.35
N TYR A 105 8.42 -16.60 -12.30
CA TYR A 105 8.22 -15.33 -11.60
C TYR A 105 8.28 -14.17 -12.58
N ILE A 106 7.30 -13.28 -12.50
CA ILE A 106 7.23 -12.04 -13.30
C ILE A 106 7.11 -10.87 -12.34
N SER A 107 8.15 -10.01 -12.34
CA SER A 107 8.16 -8.77 -11.55
C SER A 107 7.27 -7.72 -12.21
N CYS A 108 6.38 -7.11 -11.43
CA CYS A 108 5.53 -6.02 -11.87
C CYS A 108 5.41 -4.97 -10.76
N ASP A 109 5.14 -3.71 -11.10
CA ASP A 109 4.59 -2.75 -10.13
C ASP A 109 3.08 -3.00 -9.94
N THR A 110 2.49 -2.40 -8.88
CA THR A 110 1.08 -2.64 -8.52
C THR A 110 0.14 -2.26 -9.66
N ASN A 111 0.30 -1.11 -10.29
CA ASN A 111 -0.60 -0.67 -11.35
C ASN A 111 -0.51 -1.59 -12.57
N THR A 112 0.69 -1.95 -12.98
CA THR A 112 0.92 -2.86 -14.12
C THR A 112 0.33 -4.23 -13.87
N VAL A 113 0.52 -4.82 -12.68
CA VAL A 113 0.01 -6.16 -12.41
C VAL A 113 -1.51 -6.18 -12.35
N MET A 114 -2.13 -5.16 -11.77
CA MET A 114 -3.59 -5.09 -11.70
C MET A 114 -4.21 -4.93 -13.11
N GLN A 115 -3.65 -4.06 -13.96
CA GLN A 115 -4.07 -3.94 -15.35
C GLN A 115 -3.94 -5.26 -16.12
N LYS A 116 -2.84 -6.01 -15.92
CA LYS A 116 -2.65 -7.32 -16.55
C LYS A 116 -3.72 -8.31 -16.12
N ILE A 117 -3.98 -8.45 -14.82
CA ILE A 117 -5.05 -9.33 -14.29
C ILE A 117 -6.41 -8.96 -14.91
N GLY A 118 -6.74 -7.66 -14.99
CA GLY A 118 -7.98 -7.20 -15.62
C GLY A 118 -8.08 -7.60 -17.10
N MET A 119 -7.03 -7.33 -17.89
CA MET A 119 -7.01 -7.68 -19.34
C MET A 119 -7.04 -9.20 -19.57
N GLU A 120 -6.35 -9.97 -18.77
CA GLU A 120 -6.32 -11.43 -18.84
C GLU A 120 -7.71 -12.01 -18.51
N ALA A 121 -8.36 -11.49 -17.48
CA ALA A 121 -9.73 -11.88 -17.12
C ALA A 121 -10.75 -11.54 -18.25
N GLU A 122 -10.64 -10.35 -18.84
CA GLU A 122 -11.48 -9.96 -20.00
C GLU A 122 -11.29 -10.89 -21.21
N SER A 123 -10.05 -11.32 -21.45
CA SER A 123 -9.74 -12.26 -22.54
C SER A 123 -10.20 -13.70 -22.25
N GLY A 124 -10.55 -14.01 -21.01
CA GLY A 124 -10.86 -15.36 -20.53
C GLY A 124 -9.64 -16.29 -20.52
N LYS A 125 -8.44 -15.73 -20.47
CA LYS A 125 -7.18 -16.48 -20.48
C LYS A 125 -6.23 -15.90 -19.41
N PRO A 126 -6.40 -16.27 -18.15
CA PRO A 126 -5.46 -15.90 -17.12
C PRO A 126 -4.09 -16.50 -17.42
N MET A 127 -3.04 -15.69 -17.32
CA MET A 127 -1.65 -16.11 -17.53
C MET A 127 -0.94 -16.33 -16.18
N ALA A 128 -1.43 -15.67 -15.13
CA ALA A 128 -0.93 -15.84 -13.77
C ALA A 128 -1.78 -16.84 -12.99
N ASP A 129 -1.14 -17.56 -12.07
CA ASP A 129 -1.81 -18.43 -11.10
C ASP A 129 -1.81 -17.76 -9.71
N VAL A 130 -0.75 -17.02 -9.38
CA VAL A 130 -0.55 -16.35 -8.10
C VAL A 130 -0.35 -14.85 -8.32
N LEU A 131 -1.02 -14.05 -7.50
CA LEU A 131 -0.76 -12.62 -7.36
C LEU A 131 -0.22 -12.33 -5.95
N MET A 132 0.89 -11.57 -5.88
CA MET A 132 1.42 -11.00 -4.64
C MET A 132 1.52 -9.49 -4.77
N VAL A 133 0.80 -8.76 -3.93
CA VAL A 133 0.69 -7.31 -4.06
C VAL A 133 0.50 -6.64 -2.70
N LYS A 134 0.94 -5.38 -2.57
CA LYS A 134 0.56 -4.51 -1.45
C LYS A 134 -0.72 -3.78 -1.83
N ASP A 135 -1.76 -3.97 -1.04
CA ASP A 135 -3.03 -3.25 -1.19
C ASP A 135 -3.14 -2.13 -0.18
N ALA A 136 -2.39 -1.06 -0.40
CA ALA A 136 -2.42 0.09 0.51
C ALA A 136 -3.72 0.92 0.38
N SER A 137 -4.35 0.88 -0.80
CA SER A 137 -5.56 1.67 -1.11
C SER A 137 -6.88 0.93 -0.91
N GLY A 138 -6.85 -0.38 -0.66
CA GLY A 138 -8.05 -1.23 -0.64
C GLY A 138 -8.62 -1.53 -2.04
N GLU A 139 -7.95 -1.09 -3.12
CA GLU A 139 -8.39 -1.26 -4.50
C GLU A 139 -8.41 -2.73 -4.91
N VAL A 140 -7.38 -3.49 -4.50
CA VAL A 140 -7.26 -4.92 -4.85
C VAL A 140 -8.44 -5.71 -4.29
N PHE A 141 -8.81 -5.47 -3.04
CA PHE A 141 -9.96 -6.13 -2.45
C PHE A 141 -11.26 -5.67 -3.12
N ASN A 142 -11.51 -4.37 -3.20
CA ASN A 142 -12.79 -3.82 -3.65
C ASN A 142 -13.05 -4.00 -5.15
N GLU A 143 -12.01 -4.06 -5.99
CA GLU A 143 -12.19 -4.13 -7.44
C GLU A 143 -11.85 -5.51 -8.02
N TYR A 144 -11.00 -6.30 -7.35
CA TYR A 144 -10.54 -7.56 -7.92
C TYR A 144 -11.05 -8.78 -7.15
N VAL A 145 -11.04 -8.74 -5.82
CA VAL A 145 -11.62 -9.84 -5.01
C VAL A 145 -13.13 -9.82 -5.11
N LEU A 146 -13.79 -8.66 -4.90
CA LEU A 146 -15.26 -8.56 -4.97
C LEU A 146 -15.82 -8.86 -6.37
N TRP A 147 -15.02 -8.72 -7.42
CA TRP A 147 -15.42 -9.05 -8.80
C TRP A 147 -14.98 -10.45 -9.25
N ASP A 148 -14.50 -11.27 -8.31
CA ASP A 148 -14.04 -12.65 -8.56
C ASP A 148 -12.94 -12.76 -9.64
N LEU A 149 -12.09 -11.73 -9.77
CA LEU A 149 -10.91 -11.79 -10.66
C LEU A 149 -9.74 -12.51 -9.98
N ILE A 150 -9.68 -12.41 -8.67
CA ILE A 150 -8.75 -13.13 -7.79
C ILE A 150 -9.50 -13.66 -6.58
N LYS A 151 -8.96 -14.71 -5.97
CA LYS A 151 -9.55 -15.38 -4.80
C LYS A 151 -8.58 -15.37 -3.64
N ILE A 152 -9.11 -15.15 -2.45
CA ILE A 152 -8.35 -15.31 -1.23
C ILE A 152 -8.25 -16.82 -0.92
N TYR A 153 -7.06 -17.26 -0.54
CA TYR A 153 -6.81 -18.60 -0.03
C TYR A 153 -6.47 -18.50 1.45
N TYR A 154 -7.22 -19.23 2.27
CA TYR A 154 -7.09 -19.21 3.73
C TYR A 154 -6.65 -20.59 4.25
N PRO A 155 -5.38 -21.01 4.10
CA PRO A 155 -4.93 -22.30 4.64
C PRO A 155 -5.15 -22.33 6.16
N ALA A 156 -5.94 -23.29 6.63
CA ALA A 156 -6.49 -23.33 7.99
C ALA A 156 -5.39 -23.35 9.08
N ASP A 157 -4.34 -24.10 8.86
CA ASP A 157 -3.18 -24.21 9.73
C ASP A 157 -2.34 -22.93 9.80
N VAL A 158 -2.28 -22.18 8.70
CA VAL A 158 -1.62 -20.85 8.67
C VAL A 158 -2.49 -19.81 9.36
N CYS A 159 -3.79 -19.75 8.99
CA CYS A 159 -4.73 -18.76 9.51
C CYS A 159 -4.96 -18.91 11.02
N ALA A 160 -4.83 -20.11 11.58
CA ALA A 160 -4.90 -20.34 13.02
C ALA A 160 -3.86 -19.52 13.84
N HIS A 161 -2.82 -19.04 13.18
CA HIS A 161 -1.72 -18.27 13.77
C HIS A 161 -1.72 -16.80 13.35
N ILE A 162 -2.77 -16.32 12.70
CA ILE A 162 -2.92 -14.92 12.26
C ILE A 162 -4.14 -14.32 12.92
N LYS A 163 -4.04 -13.09 13.41
CA LYS A 163 -5.17 -12.38 14.00
C LYS A 163 -6.29 -12.20 12.96
N ASP A 164 -7.54 -12.41 13.38
CA ASP A 164 -8.70 -12.40 12.48
C ASP A 164 -8.91 -11.08 11.74
N ASP A 165 -8.66 -9.95 12.40
CA ASP A 165 -8.75 -8.63 11.81
C ASP A 165 -7.76 -8.42 10.64
N MET A 166 -6.62 -9.10 10.65
CA MET A 166 -5.63 -9.07 9.56
C MET A 166 -6.05 -9.91 8.34
N LEU A 167 -6.95 -10.89 8.52
CA LEU A 167 -7.44 -11.78 7.45
C LEU A 167 -8.57 -11.15 6.61
N ARG A 168 -9.07 -9.97 7.00
CA ARG A 168 -10.26 -9.37 6.38
C ARG A 168 -10.12 -9.11 4.87
N PHE A 169 -8.95 -8.71 4.41
CA PHE A 169 -8.73 -8.25 3.03
C PHE A 169 -7.90 -9.21 2.17
N GLY A 170 -7.44 -10.30 2.74
CA GLY A 170 -6.61 -11.30 2.07
C GLY A 170 -5.78 -12.10 3.07
N LEU A 171 -4.95 -13.01 2.56
CA LEU A 171 -3.92 -13.66 3.36
C LEU A 171 -2.70 -12.74 3.43
N PRO A 172 -2.43 -12.09 4.59
CA PRO A 172 -1.26 -11.23 4.73
C PRO A 172 0.01 -12.09 4.80
N LEU A 173 1.05 -11.64 4.12
CA LEU A 173 2.35 -12.31 4.09
C LEU A 173 3.28 -11.79 5.19
N TYR A 174 3.27 -10.49 5.42
CA TYR A 174 4.04 -9.79 6.45
C TYR A 174 3.50 -8.38 6.63
N SER A 175 3.78 -7.78 7.78
CA SER A 175 3.52 -6.37 8.07
C SER A 175 4.76 -5.52 7.81
N THR A 176 4.59 -4.29 7.32
CA THR A 176 5.67 -3.32 7.08
C THR A 176 5.10 -1.90 7.09
N PHE A 177 5.93 -0.88 6.85
CA PHE A 177 5.51 0.52 6.82
C PHE A 177 6.36 1.39 5.88
N ASN A 178 5.94 2.63 5.65
CA ASN A 178 6.69 3.65 4.93
C ASN A 178 7.08 4.78 5.89
N PRO A 179 8.28 4.74 6.49
CA PRO A 179 8.75 5.77 7.40
C PRO A 179 9.29 7.02 6.68
N TRP A 180 9.38 8.09 7.43
CA TRP A 180 10.34 9.14 7.17
C TRP A 180 11.74 8.68 7.56
N PHE A 181 12.72 8.95 6.71
CA PHE A 181 14.15 8.77 6.97
C PHE A 181 14.79 10.13 7.24
N TYR A 182 15.79 10.17 8.13
CA TYR A 182 16.61 11.35 8.39
C TYR A 182 18.08 10.99 8.43
N ASN A 183 18.95 12.01 8.26
CA ASN A 183 20.40 11.85 8.32
C ASN A 183 20.90 11.95 9.76
N THR A 184 21.53 10.87 10.28
CA THR A 184 22.01 10.77 11.67
C THR A 184 23.26 11.59 11.93
N ARG A 185 23.95 12.09 10.89
CA ARG A 185 25.03 13.08 11.07
C ARG A 185 24.52 14.45 11.49
N MET A 186 23.26 14.74 11.16
CA MET A 186 22.61 16.02 11.49
C MET A 186 21.96 15.99 12.87
N PHE A 187 21.48 14.83 13.30
CA PHE A 187 20.74 14.69 14.55
C PHE A 187 21.03 13.33 15.18
N ASP A 188 21.46 13.33 16.46
CA ASP A 188 21.48 12.09 17.26
C ASP A 188 20.06 11.53 17.44
N LYS A 189 19.10 12.45 17.64
CA LYS A 189 17.66 12.20 17.62
C LYS A 189 16.99 13.30 16.82
N VAL A 190 16.22 12.92 15.79
CA VAL A 190 15.50 13.90 14.97
C VAL A 190 14.46 14.65 15.83
N PRO A 191 14.37 15.99 15.70
CA PRO A 191 13.45 16.81 16.48
C PRO A 191 12.04 16.79 15.85
N ILE A 192 11.45 15.61 15.72
CA ILE A 192 10.11 15.39 15.17
C ILE A 192 9.33 14.54 16.17
N GLU A 193 8.22 15.05 16.68
CA GLU A 193 7.32 14.36 17.61
C GLU A 193 5.96 14.06 16.99
N SER A 194 5.58 14.83 15.97
CA SER A 194 4.32 14.68 15.26
C SER A 194 4.45 14.99 13.77
N TRP A 195 3.42 14.69 13.02
CA TRP A 195 3.31 15.08 11.62
C TRP A 195 3.36 16.57 11.38
N TRP A 196 2.99 17.40 12.37
CA TRP A 196 3.05 18.86 12.28
C TRP A 196 4.48 19.41 12.22
N ASP A 197 5.46 18.70 12.77
CA ASP A 197 6.86 19.08 12.67
C ASP A 197 7.42 18.92 11.25
N ILE A 198 6.81 18.06 10.43
CA ILE A 198 7.19 17.88 9.01
C ILE A 198 6.89 19.14 8.20
N VAL A 199 5.80 19.83 8.53
CA VAL A 199 5.41 21.10 7.88
C VAL A 199 5.89 22.33 8.64
N GLN A 200 6.98 22.20 9.41
CA GLN A 200 7.60 23.31 10.15
C GLN A 200 8.04 24.43 9.20
N GLY A 201 7.74 25.66 9.59
CA GLY A 201 8.03 26.85 8.81
C GLY A 201 6.87 27.33 7.94
N TYR A 202 5.74 26.62 7.96
CA TYR A 202 4.51 27.12 7.29
C TYR A 202 4.01 28.41 7.98
N ASN A 203 3.75 29.44 7.18
CA ASN A 203 3.24 30.72 7.63
C ASN A 203 1.74 30.83 7.34
N GLU A 204 0.92 30.92 8.39
CA GLU A 204 -0.54 30.99 8.30
C GLU A 204 -1.05 32.28 7.62
N GLU A 205 -0.28 33.40 7.72
CA GLU A 205 -0.65 34.68 7.11
C GLU A 205 -0.41 34.67 5.58
N THR A 206 0.73 34.16 5.14
CA THR A 206 1.08 34.07 3.71
C THR A 206 0.55 32.79 3.07
N GLN A 207 0.03 31.86 3.86
CA GLN A 207 -0.46 30.53 3.46
C GLN A 207 0.57 29.73 2.66
N SER A 208 1.85 29.87 2.99
CA SER A 208 2.98 29.28 2.28
C SER A 208 4.20 29.11 3.18
N PHE A 209 5.28 28.57 2.63
CA PHE A 209 6.60 28.53 3.27
C PHE A 209 7.42 29.79 2.92
N LYS A 210 6.79 30.96 3.04
CA LYS A 210 7.46 32.26 2.87
C LYS A 210 7.08 33.22 4.00
N ASP A 211 8.03 34.03 4.43
CA ASP A 211 7.73 35.15 5.32
C ASP A 211 7.08 36.32 4.56
N ALA A 212 6.69 37.38 5.26
CA ALA A 212 6.09 38.58 4.67
C ALA A 212 7.03 39.30 3.67
N SER A 213 8.31 39.02 3.70
CA SER A 213 9.32 39.56 2.77
C SER A 213 9.59 38.62 1.59
N GLY A 214 8.93 37.45 1.55
CA GLY A 214 9.07 36.45 0.48
C GLY A 214 10.25 35.49 0.67
N ASN A 215 10.95 35.53 1.81
CA ASN A 215 12.04 34.59 2.08
C ASN A 215 11.50 33.21 2.42
N ASN A 216 12.21 32.15 1.97
CA ASN A 216 11.85 30.77 2.27
C ASN A 216 11.99 30.48 3.76
N THR A 217 10.93 29.91 4.34
CA THR A 217 10.85 29.52 5.75
C THR A 217 10.74 27.99 5.94
N GLN A 218 10.72 27.20 4.85
CA GLN A 218 10.66 25.75 4.92
C GLN A 218 11.90 25.21 5.65
N TYR A 219 11.65 24.46 6.74
CA TYR A 219 12.73 23.92 7.57
C TYR A 219 13.36 22.66 6.95
N TRP A 220 12.53 21.72 6.47
CA TRP A 220 12.98 20.43 5.94
C TRP A 220 13.20 20.46 4.44
N THR A 221 14.34 19.94 3.98
CA THR A 221 14.47 19.46 2.59
C THR A 221 13.79 18.10 2.49
N ILE A 222 12.85 17.96 1.56
CA ILE A 222 12.04 16.74 1.41
C ILE A 222 12.40 16.01 0.12
N PHE A 223 12.74 14.72 0.25
CA PHE A 223 12.84 13.76 -0.83
C PHE A 223 11.71 12.74 -0.74
N SER A 224 11.06 12.42 -1.84
CA SER A 224 9.99 11.43 -1.86
C SER A 224 9.87 10.80 -3.23
N LYS A 225 9.27 9.62 -3.29
CA LYS A 225 8.67 9.12 -4.52
C LYS A 225 7.43 9.96 -4.86
N ASP A 226 6.78 9.61 -5.95
CA ASP A 226 5.51 10.23 -6.33
C ASP A 226 4.46 10.10 -5.21
N ILE A 227 4.02 11.23 -4.67
CA ILE A 227 3.02 11.30 -3.59
C ILE A 227 1.65 10.79 -4.06
N THR A 228 1.39 10.77 -5.36
CA THR A 228 0.15 10.22 -5.92
C THR A 228 0.17 8.70 -6.08
N ALA A 229 1.31 8.05 -5.82
CA ALA A 229 1.38 6.59 -5.81
C ALA A 229 0.45 6.01 -4.71
N PRO A 230 -0.22 4.86 -4.96
CA PRO A 230 -1.29 4.35 -4.09
C PRO A 230 -0.93 4.29 -2.61
N SER A 231 0.27 3.84 -2.25
CA SER A 231 0.70 3.73 -0.85
C SER A 231 0.86 5.07 -0.11
N TYR A 232 1.22 6.14 -0.83
CA TYR A 232 1.35 7.48 -0.24
C TYR A 232 0.01 8.21 -0.22
N ALA A 233 -0.77 8.12 -1.31
CA ALA A 233 -2.12 8.66 -1.34
C ALA A 233 -3.02 8.03 -0.27
N ALA A 234 -2.88 6.72 -0.02
CA ALA A 234 -3.57 6.02 1.06
C ALA A 234 -3.17 6.53 2.45
N LEU A 235 -1.90 6.80 2.69
CA LEU A 235 -1.42 7.37 3.96
C LEU A 235 -2.07 8.74 4.21
N TRP A 236 -2.13 9.62 3.20
CA TRP A 236 -2.81 10.91 3.33
C TRP A 236 -4.32 10.77 3.52
N ALA A 237 -4.96 9.82 2.84
CA ALA A 237 -6.38 9.52 3.07
C ALA A 237 -6.64 9.07 4.52
N GLN A 238 -5.75 8.26 5.10
CA GLN A 238 -5.83 7.87 6.51
C GLN A 238 -5.66 9.08 7.46
N LEU A 239 -4.69 9.96 7.21
CA LEU A 239 -4.49 11.16 8.02
C LEU A 239 -5.69 12.10 7.95
N ILE A 240 -6.37 12.16 6.80
CA ILE A 240 -7.62 12.91 6.63
C ILE A 240 -8.77 12.25 7.41
N ALA A 241 -8.88 10.92 7.38
CA ALA A 241 -9.86 10.19 8.19
C ALA A 241 -9.68 10.47 9.70
N ASP A 242 -8.44 10.56 10.13
CA ASP A 242 -8.04 10.82 11.52
C ASP A 242 -7.93 12.32 11.85
N GLY A 243 -8.65 13.19 11.14
CA GLY A 243 -8.59 14.65 11.30
C GLY A 243 -8.74 15.12 12.74
N ASP A 244 -9.62 14.51 13.53
CA ASP A 244 -9.82 14.86 14.95
C ASP A 244 -8.57 14.54 15.79
N LYS A 245 -7.94 13.38 15.57
CA LYS A 245 -6.68 13.02 16.24
C LYS A 245 -5.54 13.99 15.86
N MET A 246 -5.53 14.43 14.60
CA MET A 246 -4.57 15.42 14.12
C MET A 246 -4.79 16.79 14.76
N ALA A 247 -6.04 17.22 14.95
CA ALA A 247 -6.38 18.47 15.62
C ALA A 247 -5.98 18.45 17.10
N GLU A 248 -6.29 17.35 17.80
CA GLU A 248 -5.90 17.14 19.20
C GLU A 248 -4.38 17.18 19.37
N GLN A 249 -3.64 16.51 18.47
CA GLN A 249 -2.19 16.50 18.49
C GLN A 249 -1.62 17.92 18.28
N TYR A 250 -2.15 18.69 17.33
CA TYR A 250 -1.74 20.08 17.11
C TYR A 250 -1.93 20.93 18.36
N LYS A 251 -3.13 20.85 18.97
CA LYS A 251 -3.47 21.58 20.19
C LYS A 251 -2.55 21.18 21.37
N THR A 252 -2.27 19.90 21.51
CA THR A 252 -1.36 19.39 22.56
C THR A 252 0.05 19.92 22.38
N GLN A 253 0.55 19.95 21.16
CA GLN A 253 1.92 20.36 20.87
C GLN A 253 2.13 21.87 20.92
N TYR A 254 1.20 22.65 20.37
CA TYR A 254 1.36 24.11 20.22
C TYR A 254 0.54 24.95 21.21
N GLY A 255 -0.33 24.33 22.01
CA GLY A 255 -1.16 25.02 23.00
C GLY A 255 -2.21 25.98 22.41
N LYS A 256 -2.49 25.89 21.12
CA LYS A 256 -3.47 26.72 20.39
C LYS A 256 -4.33 25.87 19.44
N ASP A 257 -5.48 26.38 19.07
CA ASP A 257 -6.33 25.77 18.07
C ASP A 257 -5.70 25.92 16.66
N LEU A 258 -5.94 24.94 15.79
CA LEU A 258 -5.45 24.94 14.41
C LEU A 258 -6.21 25.95 13.56
N VAL A 259 -5.51 26.69 12.72
CA VAL A 259 -6.09 27.56 11.69
C VAL A 259 -6.19 26.78 10.39
N PHE A 260 -7.39 26.73 9.82
CA PHE A 260 -7.68 26.01 8.57
C PHE A 260 -7.52 26.95 7.38
N THR A 261 -6.35 26.93 6.75
CA THR A 261 -6.01 27.80 5.62
C THR A 261 -6.45 27.21 4.27
N TYR A 262 -6.54 25.89 4.15
CA TYR A 262 -6.93 25.19 2.92
C TYR A 262 -8.33 25.56 2.44
N GLN A 263 -9.25 25.94 3.34
CA GLN A 263 -10.65 26.28 3.01
C GLN A 263 -10.77 27.42 2.00
N ASN A 264 -9.83 28.35 2.01
CA ASN A 264 -9.77 29.44 1.03
C ASN A 264 -9.48 28.94 -0.39
N HIS A 265 -8.99 27.72 -0.53
CA HIS A 265 -8.55 27.12 -1.80
C HIS A 265 -9.53 26.06 -2.33
N LEU A 266 -10.56 25.70 -1.55
CA LEU A 266 -11.60 24.74 -1.98
C LEU A 266 -12.70 25.40 -2.82
N GLN A 267 -12.99 26.65 -2.59
CA GLN A 267 -14.20 27.36 -3.12
C GLN A 267 -14.20 27.55 -4.65
N ASN A 268 -13.11 27.27 -5.35
CA ASN A 268 -12.96 27.59 -6.77
C ASN A 268 -12.63 26.38 -7.66
N THR A 269 -12.90 25.14 -7.21
CA THR A 269 -12.49 23.96 -7.97
C THR A 269 -13.70 23.14 -8.44
N PRO A 270 -14.32 23.49 -9.58
CA PRO A 270 -15.43 22.71 -10.13
C PRO A 270 -15.00 21.28 -10.46
N GLY A 271 -15.76 20.28 -10.01
CA GLY A 271 -15.62 18.88 -10.42
C GLY A 271 -14.65 18.03 -9.59
N ILE A 272 -14.13 18.56 -8.47
CA ILE A 272 -13.42 17.77 -7.46
C ILE A 272 -14.34 17.55 -6.28
N MET A 273 -14.37 16.33 -5.73
CA MET A 273 -15.16 16.01 -4.55
C MET A 273 -14.80 16.92 -3.39
N GLU A 274 -15.81 17.36 -2.64
CA GLU A 274 -15.62 18.21 -1.48
C GLU A 274 -14.76 17.50 -0.41
N LEU A 275 -13.67 18.14 0.00
CA LEU A 275 -12.95 17.74 1.20
C LEU A 275 -13.73 18.17 2.44
N PRO A 276 -13.65 17.41 3.55
CA PRO A 276 -14.34 17.78 4.77
C PRO A 276 -13.87 19.15 5.30
N GLU A 277 -14.83 19.98 5.70
CA GLU A 277 -14.55 21.27 6.34
C GLU A 277 -13.92 21.07 7.73
N ASN A 278 -13.07 22.01 8.13
CA ASN A 278 -12.42 22.03 9.45
C ASN A 278 -11.69 20.72 9.81
N ASN A 279 -11.12 20.04 8.83
CA ASN A 279 -10.40 18.77 9.01
C ASN A 279 -8.89 19.01 9.11
N ALA A 280 -8.29 18.61 10.23
CA ALA A 280 -6.87 18.84 10.47
C ALA A 280 -5.96 17.97 9.59
N GLY A 281 -6.39 16.80 9.17
CA GLY A 281 -5.66 15.98 8.20
C GLY A 281 -5.59 16.65 6.83
N VAL A 282 -6.68 17.30 6.40
CA VAL A 282 -6.70 18.09 5.15
C VAL A 282 -5.80 19.32 5.28
N GLU A 283 -5.83 20.04 6.41
CA GLU A 283 -4.93 21.18 6.63
C GLU A 283 -3.46 20.74 6.62
N LEU A 284 -3.12 19.63 7.25
CA LEU A 284 -1.76 19.07 7.19
C LEU A 284 -1.37 18.74 5.74
N PHE A 285 -2.25 18.08 4.99
CA PHE A 285 -2.01 17.73 3.59
C PHE A 285 -1.88 18.98 2.70
N TRP A 286 -2.70 20.00 2.93
CA TRP A 286 -2.56 21.29 2.29
C TRP A 286 -1.19 21.92 2.56
N ARG A 287 -0.79 22.05 3.84
CA ARG A 287 0.53 22.60 4.22
C ARG A 287 1.66 21.81 3.58
N PHE A 288 1.58 20.49 3.63
CA PHE A 288 2.57 19.61 2.98
C PHE A 288 2.62 19.84 1.46
N SER A 289 1.47 20.02 0.82
CA SER A 289 1.41 20.30 -0.62
C SER A 289 2.08 21.63 -0.99
N GLN A 290 2.21 22.58 -0.09
CA GLN A 290 2.90 23.87 -0.30
C GLN A 290 4.42 23.78 -0.14
N MET A 291 4.96 22.65 0.33
CA MET A 291 6.41 22.44 0.45
C MET A 291 7.07 22.21 -0.90
N THR A 292 8.34 22.64 -1.01
CA THR A 292 9.21 22.20 -2.09
C THR A 292 9.66 20.78 -1.81
N ILE A 293 9.23 19.83 -2.64
CA ILE A 293 9.52 18.40 -2.55
C ILE A 293 10.29 17.98 -3.79
N THR A 294 11.40 17.29 -3.61
CA THR A 294 12.18 16.73 -4.72
C THR A 294 11.70 15.29 -4.99
N PRO A 295 11.00 15.05 -6.12
CA PRO A 295 10.59 13.70 -6.48
C PRO A 295 11.79 12.89 -6.99
N LEU A 296 11.87 11.63 -6.56
CA LEU A 296 12.91 10.67 -6.97
C LEU A 296 12.28 9.40 -7.54
N ALA A 297 13.02 8.72 -8.40
CA ALA A 297 12.52 7.59 -9.19
C ALA A 297 12.12 6.40 -8.31
N ASP A 298 12.87 6.11 -7.27
CA ASP A 298 12.66 4.96 -6.39
C ASP A 298 13.12 5.22 -4.95
N GLY A 299 12.89 4.25 -4.07
CA GLY A 299 13.23 4.38 -2.66
C GLY A 299 14.74 4.30 -2.37
N ASP A 300 15.55 3.69 -3.24
CA ASP A 300 17.00 3.64 -3.07
C ASP A 300 17.56 5.04 -3.30
N ALA A 301 17.13 5.72 -4.37
CA ALA A 301 17.49 7.12 -4.62
C ALA A 301 17.06 8.06 -3.48
N VAL A 302 15.90 7.81 -2.82
CA VAL A 302 15.46 8.60 -1.66
C VAL A 302 16.43 8.43 -0.49
N VAL A 303 16.81 7.23 -0.11
CA VAL A 303 17.71 7.01 1.04
C VAL A 303 19.13 7.49 0.75
N GLU A 304 19.62 7.35 -0.49
CA GLU A 304 20.90 7.92 -0.94
C GLU A 304 20.89 9.45 -0.82
N ALA A 305 19.84 10.12 -1.30
CA ALA A 305 19.71 11.56 -1.22
C ALA A 305 19.66 12.07 0.23
N VAL A 306 19.01 11.34 1.15
CA VAL A 306 19.01 11.66 2.59
C VAL A 306 20.40 11.47 3.18
N HIS A 307 21.09 10.37 2.83
CA HIS A 307 22.46 10.11 3.31
C HIS A 307 23.43 11.18 2.84
N ASP A 308 23.37 11.57 1.56
CA ASP A 308 24.31 12.54 0.97
C ASP A 308 24.02 13.99 1.40
N SER A 309 22.88 14.25 1.99
CA SER A 309 22.46 15.58 2.40
C SER A 309 23.22 16.05 3.64
N VAL A 310 24.14 17.01 3.46
CA VAL A 310 24.99 17.54 4.55
C VAL A 310 24.74 19.03 4.85
N ASN A 311 23.87 19.69 4.06
CA ASN A 311 23.73 21.15 4.09
C ASN A 311 22.46 21.63 4.81
N GLY A 312 21.76 20.78 5.54
CA GLY A 312 20.56 21.15 6.29
C GLY A 312 19.66 19.98 6.65
N PRO A 313 18.63 20.24 7.46
CA PRO A 313 17.67 19.23 7.88
C PRO A 313 16.97 18.57 6.69
N THR A 314 17.04 17.26 6.61
CA THR A 314 16.55 16.49 5.46
C THR A 314 15.69 15.33 5.90
N LEU A 315 14.57 15.13 5.21
CA LEU A 315 13.69 13.97 5.35
C LEU A 315 13.47 13.28 4.01
N GLY A 316 13.37 11.97 4.04
CA GLY A 316 13.01 11.14 2.91
C GLY A 316 11.85 10.21 3.24
N LEU A 317 10.87 10.06 2.34
CA LEU A 317 9.72 9.17 2.52
C LEU A 317 9.80 7.99 1.56
N CYS A 318 10.01 6.77 2.09
CA CYS A 318 9.97 5.55 1.29
C CYS A 318 9.78 4.30 2.17
N SER A 319 9.80 3.09 1.57
CA SER A 319 9.61 1.83 2.30
C SER A 319 10.72 1.56 3.31
N ALA A 320 10.37 1.06 4.50
CA ALA A 320 11.29 0.74 5.60
C ALA A 320 12.42 -0.21 5.17
N SER A 321 12.12 -1.21 4.33
CA SER A 321 13.10 -2.19 3.83
C SER A 321 14.24 -1.57 3.01
N LYS A 322 14.09 -0.31 2.57
CA LYS A 322 15.16 0.38 1.83
C LYS A 322 16.38 0.67 2.68
N LEU A 323 16.25 0.77 3.99
CA LEU A 323 17.38 0.90 4.90
C LEU A 323 18.30 -0.33 4.85
N ASP A 324 17.74 -1.55 4.75
CA ASP A 324 18.53 -2.80 4.65
C ASP A 324 19.24 -2.89 3.31
N ASN A 325 18.53 -2.63 2.21
CA ASN A 325 19.10 -2.65 0.85
C ASN A 325 20.27 -1.66 0.73
N SER A 326 20.11 -0.47 1.29
CA SER A 326 21.13 0.59 1.24
C SER A 326 22.34 0.24 2.09
N LYS A 327 22.17 -0.37 3.27
CA LYS A 327 23.29 -0.87 4.08
C LYS A 327 24.07 -1.95 3.33
N GLN A 328 23.40 -2.84 2.60
CA GLN A 328 24.04 -3.87 1.79
C GLN A 328 24.82 -3.29 0.60
N SER A 329 24.29 -2.26 -0.07
CA SER A 329 24.93 -1.66 -1.25
C SER A 329 26.13 -0.78 -0.91
N MET A 330 26.13 -0.13 0.26
CA MET A 330 27.20 0.79 0.70
C MET A 330 28.21 0.15 1.68
N GLY A 331 28.01 -1.10 2.06
CA GLY A 331 28.82 -1.81 3.07
C GLY A 331 28.35 -1.50 4.51
N GLU A 332 28.73 -2.34 5.48
CA GLU A 332 28.24 -2.29 6.87
C GLU A 332 28.52 -0.97 7.61
N THR A 333 29.35 -0.10 7.07
CA THR A 333 29.81 1.13 7.72
C THR A 333 29.20 2.39 7.15
N GLY A 334 28.26 2.31 6.20
CA GLY A 334 28.11 3.41 5.23
C GLY A 334 26.93 4.32 5.33
N MET A 335 25.81 3.98 6.02
CA MET A 335 24.64 4.86 5.95
C MET A 335 24.33 5.55 7.28
N ASP A 336 24.55 6.85 7.28
CA ASP A 336 24.18 7.73 8.40
C ASP A 336 22.70 8.14 8.29
N ILE A 337 21.81 7.16 8.23
CA ILE A 337 20.36 7.36 8.18
C ILE A 337 19.62 6.48 9.19
N ALA A 338 18.48 6.96 9.65
CA ALA A 338 17.58 6.21 10.52
C ALA A 338 16.12 6.54 10.20
N TRP A 339 15.19 5.72 10.71
CA TRP A 339 13.77 5.99 10.64
C TRP A 339 13.33 6.99 11.70
N VAL A 340 12.40 7.86 11.34
CA VAL A 340 11.57 8.58 12.31
C VAL A 340 10.51 7.60 12.82
N THR A 341 10.45 7.39 14.13
CA THR A 341 9.49 6.49 14.78
C THR A 341 8.83 7.18 15.97
N GLY A 342 7.70 6.64 16.42
CA GLY A 342 6.97 7.19 17.57
C GLY A 342 6.26 8.52 17.28
N LEU A 343 6.03 8.88 16.02
CA LEU A 343 5.24 10.05 15.64
C LEU A 343 3.83 9.98 16.22
N LYS A 344 3.27 11.13 16.52
CA LYS A 344 1.90 11.30 17.00
C LYS A 344 1.01 11.85 15.88
N PRO A 345 -0.24 11.34 15.79
CA PRO A 345 -0.85 10.27 16.61
C PRO A 345 -0.30 8.86 16.30
N TYR A 346 0.33 8.64 15.14
CA TYR A 346 1.03 7.42 14.71
C TYR A 346 2.10 7.75 13.67
N THR A 347 3.06 6.85 13.52
CA THR A 347 4.18 7.03 12.57
C THR A 347 3.73 6.83 11.12
N ALA A 348 2.99 5.74 10.86
CA ALA A 348 2.50 5.36 9.53
C ALA A 348 1.36 4.35 9.66
N GLN A 349 0.78 3.98 8.52
CA GLN A 349 -0.09 2.82 8.42
C GLN A 349 0.71 1.53 8.43
N ASP A 350 0.14 0.46 8.99
CA ASP A 350 0.56 -0.90 8.69
C ASP A 350 0.25 -1.21 7.21
N ALA A 351 1.26 -1.59 6.46
CA ALA A 351 1.17 -1.83 5.02
C ALA A 351 1.46 -3.31 4.73
N ALA A 352 0.49 -4.19 4.98
CA ALA A 352 0.63 -5.60 4.69
C ALA A 352 0.77 -5.87 3.18
N ALA A 353 1.55 -6.91 2.84
CA ALA A 353 1.52 -7.52 1.52
C ALA A 353 0.60 -8.74 1.58
N TYR A 354 -0.17 -8.96 0.52
CA TYR A 354 -1.15 -10.04 0.42
C TYR A 354 -0.83 -10.98 -0.72
N SER A 355 -1.35 -12.21 -0.63
CA SER A 355 -1.32 -13.18 -1.72
C SER A 355 -2.72 -13.67 -2.09
N TYR A 356 -2.91 -13.91 -3.38
CA TYR A 356 -4.18 -14.32 -3.97
C TYR A 356 -3.96 -15.39 -5.02
N VAL A 357 -4.96 -16.23 -5.24
CA VAL A 357 -5.06 -17.15 -6.38
C VAL A 357 -5.82 -16.44 -7.50
N VAL A 358 -5.32 -16.47 -8.73
CA VAL A 358 -6.00 -15.85 -9.86
C VAL A 358 -7.20 -16.72 -10.26
N SER A 359 -8.37 -16.11 -10.49
CA SER A 359 -9.58 -16.84 -10.83
C SER A 359 -9.48 -17.46 -12.22
N GLY A 360 -9.85 -18.73 -12.32
CA GLY A 360 -9.79 -19.47 -13.59
C GLY A 360 -8.39 -19.81 -14.06
N CYS A 361 -7.35 -19.70 -13.21
CA CYS A 361 -6.00 -20.11 -13.55
C CYS A 361 -5.89 -21.62 -13.84
N ASP A 362 -4.88 -22.00 -14.62
CA ASP A 362 -4.66 -23.38 -15.06
C ASP A 362 -4.04 -24.28 -13.96
N ASN A 363 -3.42 -23.68 -12.93
CA ASN A 363 -2.69 -24.40 -11.87
C ASN A 363 -3.20 -24.02 -10.46
N PRO A 364 -4.48 -24.23 -10.13
CA PRO A 364 -5.06 -23.80 -8.85
C PRO A 364 -4.47 -24.51 -7.62
N ALA A 365 -4.07 -25.78 -7.70
CA ALA A 365 -3.38 -26.47 -6.62
C ALA A 365 -1.91 -26.01 -6.49
N GLY A 366 -1.23 -25.83 -7.62
CA GLY A 366 0.13 -25.29 -7.66
C GLY A 366 0.22 -23.89 -7.09
N ALA A 367 -0.76 -23.04 -7.37
CA ALA A 367 -0.87 -21.69 -6.79
C ALA A 367 -0.98 -21.73 -5.26
N ARG A 368 -1.88 -22.57 -4.73
CA ARG A 368 -2.10 -22.72 -3.28
C ARG A 368 -0.90 -23.34 -2.59
N LEU A 369 -0.26 -24.33 -3.22
CA LEU A 369 0.99 -24.90 -2.73
C LEU A 369 2.08 -23.83 -2.58
N PHE A 370 2.22 -22.96 -3.58
CA PHE A 370 3.20 -21.87 -3.53
C PHE A 370 2.89 -20.87 -2.41
N ILE A 371 1.64 -20.45 -2.28
CA ILE A 371 1.21 -19.51 -1.23
C ILE A 371 1.43 -20.13 0.15
N LYS A 372 0.99 -21.37 0.38
CA LYS A 372 1.17 -22.07 1.66
C LYS A 372 2.64 -22.29 1.99
N PHE A 373 3.46 -22.63 0.98
CA PHE A 373 4.91 -22.76 1.13
C PHE A 373 5.56 -21.44 1.58
N MET A 374 5.18 -20.30 0.98
CA MET A 374 5.68 -19.00 1.40
C MET A 374 5.29 -18.65 2.85
N MET A 375 4.14 -19.12 3.32
CA MET A 375 3.67 -18.90 4.68
C MET A 375 4.26 -19.88 5.71
N GLY A 376 5.23 -20.70 5.34
CA GLY A 376 5.94 -21.61 6.23
C GLY A 376 5.48 -23.06 6.15
N GLY A 377 4.56 -23.40 5.23
CA GLY A 377 4.00 -24.74 5.09
C GLY A 377 3.03 -25.09 6.22
N ASP A 378 2.81 -26.39 6.44
CA ASP A 378 1.84 -26.91 7.40
C ASP A 378 2.21 -26.61 8.87
N ASP A 379 3.48 -26.42 9.18
CA ASP A 379 4.05 -26.29 10.53
C ASP A 379 4.78 -24.96 10.80
N GLY A 380 4.68 -23.99 9.89
CA GLY A 380 5.38 -22.71 9.96
C GLY A 380 6.89 -22.78 9.63
N GLN A 381 7.46 -23.96 9.43
CA GLN A 381 8.91 -24.19 9.22
C GLN A 381 9.24 -25.00 7.97
N SER A 382 8.32 -25.81 7.48
CA SER A 382 8.53 -26.66 6.30
C SER A 382 8.52 -25.90 4.97
N GLY A 383 8.16 -24.60 4.99
CA GLY A 383 8.21 -23.68 3.86
C GLY A 383 9.37 -22.69 3.93
N CYS A 384 9.16 -21.48 3.39
CA CYS A 384 10.20 -20.46 3.30
C CYS A 384 9.80 -19.09 3.86
N TYR A 385 9.00 -19.04 4.91
CA TYR A 385 8.47 -17.80 5.49
C TYR A 385 9.57 -16.80 5.92
N ASN A 386 10.76 -17.31 6.22
CA ASN A 386 11.94 -16.51 6.55
C ASN A 386 12.45 -15.60 5.39
N VAL A 387 11.94 -15.75 4.16
CA VAL A 387 12.28 -14.82 3.05
C VAL A 387 11.77 -13.41 3.34
N PHE A 388 10.75 -13.27 4.18
CA PHE A 388 10.18 -11.99 4.59
C PHE A 388 10.84 -11.42 5.86
N ASP A 389 11.73 -12.16 6.55
CA ASP A 389 12.45 -11.68 7.73
C ASP A 389 13.51 -10.65 7.34
N LYS A 390 13.10 -9.39 7.30
CA LYS A 390 13.89 -8.23 6.91
C LYS A 390 13.74 -7.08 7.89
N LEU A 391 14.62 -6.12 7.79
CA LEU A 391 14.54 -4.88 8.54
C LEU A 391 13.22 -4.14 8.22
N GLY A 392 12.46 -3.76 9.26
CA GLY A 392 11.15 -3.10 9.10
C GLY A 392 10.03 -3.99 8.61
N HIS A 393 10.19 -5.31 8.72
CA HIS A 393 9.13 -6.29 8.52
C HIS A 393 8.83 -7.02 9.81
N TRP A 394 7.57 -7.37 10.04
CA TRP A 394 7.12 -8.18 11.17
C TRP A 394 6.32 -9.37 10.69
N SER A 395 6.49 -10.48 11.38
CA SER A 395 5.67 -11.66 11.15
C SER A 395 4.21 -11.36 11.48
N VAL A 396 3.31 -11.80 10.60
CA VAL A 396 1.86 -11.80 10.87
C VAL A 396 1.42 -13.06 11.63
N ARG A 397 2.28 -14.09 11.68
CA ARG A 397 2.08 -15.34 12.41
C ARG A 397 2.64 -15.21 13.82
N ASP A 398 1.88 -15.64 14.82
CA ASP A 398 2.28 -15.62 16.24
C ASP A 398 3.24 -16.77 16.62
N ASP A 399 3.28 -17.85 15.80
CA ASP A 399 4.15 -19.02 16.00
C ASP A 399 5.52 -18.90 15.31
N VAL A 400 5.72 -17.88 14.44
CA VAL A 400 6.99 -17.65 13.73
C VAL A 400 7.48 -16.22 13.97
N ALA A 401 8.55 -16.05 14.74
CA ALA A 401 9.13 -14.76 15.01
C ALA A 401 10.19 -14.37 13.99
N TYR A 402 10.15 -13.12 13.49
CA TYR A 402 11.24 -12.53 12.72
C TYR A 402 12.36 -12.04 13.64
N LYS A 403 13.61 -12.11 13.17
CA LYS A 403 14.83 -11.77 13.92
C LYS A 403 15.50 -10.51 13.41
N LYS A 404 15.13 -10.06 12.19
CA LYS A 404 15.83 -8.96 11.50
C LYS A 404 15.00 -7.68 11.47
N SER A 405 13.84 -7.63 12.10
CA SER A 405 12.94 -6.45 12.10
C SER A 405 13.62 -5.14 12.56
N GLY A 406 14.63 -5.25 13.42
CA GLY A 406 15.46 -4.13 13.90
C GLY A 406 14.82 -3.25 14.97
N ILE A 407 13.49 -3.22 15.04
CA ILE A 407 12.66 -2.47 15.99
C ILE A 407 11.37 -3.27 16.23
N THR A 408 10.75 -3.14 17.39
CA THR A 408 9.46 -3.79 17.65
C THR A 408 8.31 -3.06 16.96
N TYR A 409 7.22 -3.79 16.70
CA TYR A 409 6.03 -3.21 16.08
C TYR A 409 5.44 -2.06 16.94
N GLU A 410 5.45 -2.22 18.26
CA GLU A 410 4.94 -1.25 19.23
C GLU A 410 5.79 0.03 19.29
N GLU A 411 7.12 -0.08 19.17
CA GLU A 411 8.01 1.08 19.17
C GLU A 411 7.84 1.97 17.93
N VAL A 412 7.40 1.39 16.81
CA VAL A 412 7.13 2.17 15.59
C VAL A 412 5.88 3.01 15.74
N ASN A 413 4.89 2.60 16.48
CA ASN A 413 3.58 3.26 16.62
C ASN A 413 2.82 3.32 15.27
N LEU A 414 2.42 2.16 14.75
CA LEU A 414 1.63 2.05 13.54
C LEU A 414 0.12 2.13 13.82
N THR A 415 -0.65 2.53 12.81
CA THR A 415 -2.12 2.44 12.83
C THR A 415 -2.60 1.38 11.84
N ALA A 416 -3.64 0.66 12.20
CA ALA A 416 -4.34 -0.20 11.25
C ALA A 416 -5.00 0.67 10.16
N PRO A 417 -4.91 0.30 8.87
CA PRO A 417 -5.53 1.06 7.80
C PRO A 417 -7.05 0.96 7.84
N ASP A 418 -7.74 2.09 7.69
CA ASP A 418 -9.17 2.14 7.41
C ASP A 418 -9.40 1.98 5.89
N TYR A 419 -9.37 0.73 5.43
CA TYR A 419 -9.44 0.43 3.99
C TYR A 419 -10.72 0.90 3.33
N GLU A 420 -11.84 0.94 4.03
CA GLU A 420 -13.10 1.45 3.47
C GLU A 420 -13.02 2.96 3.20
N HIS A 421 -12.60 3.73 4.20
CA HIS A 421 -12.39 5.17 4.04
C HIS A 421 -11.29 5.47 3.03
N ILE A 422 -10.17 4.74 3.08
CA ILE A 422 -9.04 4.95 2.18
C ILE A 422 -9.47 4.71 0.73
N TYR A 423 -10.14 3.58 0.44
CA TYR A 423 -10.58 3.26 -0.92
C TYR A 423 -11.50 4.33 -1.51
N GLN A 424 -12.42 4.84 -0.70
CA GLN A 424 -13.34 5.90 -1.13
C GLN A 424 -12.65 7.24 -1.36
N ASN A 425 -11.57 7.55 -0.64
CA ASN A 425 -11.01 8.90 -0.58
C ASN A 425 -9.61 9.06 -1.19
N TYR A 426 -8.84 7.98 -1.40
CA TYR A 426 -7.50 8.11 -1.97
C TYR A 426 -7.48 8.73 -3.39
N PRO A 427 -8.50 8.56 -4.26
CA PRO A 427 -8.55 9.26 -5.54
C PRO A 427 -8.64 10.78 -5.38
N ASN A 428 -9.36 11.25 -4.34
CA ASN A 428 -9.45 12.68 -4.03
C ASN A 428 -8.10 13.26 -3.60
N VAL A 429 -7.33 12.51 -2.80
CA VAL A 429 -5.96 12.89 -2.43
C VAL A 429 -5.11 13.11 -3.66
N LYS A 430 -5.16 12.21 -4.65
CA LYS A 430 -4.45 12.36 -5.92
C LYS A 430 -4.89 13.60 -6.70
N ALA A 431 -6.19 13.84 -6.77
CA ALA A 431 -6.77 14.98 -7.48
C ALA A 431 -6.34 16.30 -6.84
N TYR A 432 -6.47 16.44 -5.52
CA TYR A 432 -6.07 17.64 -4.78
C TYR A 432 -4.55 17.87 -4.82
N TRP A 433 -3.75 16.82 -4.71
CA TRP A 433 -2.31 16.95 -4.88
C TRP A 433 -1.93 17.56 -6.24
N THR A 434 -2.52 17.04 -7.30
CA THR A 434 -2.28 17.51 -8.67
C THR A 434 -2.74 18.97 -8.83
N LEU A 435 -3.93 19.30 -8.35
CA LEU A 435 -4.48 20.64 -8.40
C LEU A 435 -3.59 21.64 -7.66
N TRP A 436 -3.31 21.38 -6.37
CA TRP A 436 -2.57 22.31 -5.53
C TRP A 436 -1.13 22.50 -5.97
N ASN A 437 -0.51 21.52 -6.63
CA ASN A 437 0.81 21.67 -7.23
C ASN A 437 0.80 22.38 -8.59
N SER A 438 -0.31 22.35 -9.31
CA SER A 438 -0.43 23.05 -10.62
C SER A 438 -0.65 24.56 -10.46
N THR A 439 -1.02 25.03 -9.29
CA THR A 439 -1.33 26.45 -9.01
C THR A 439 -0.19 27.21 -8.34
N ARG A 440 0.97 26.59 -8.18
CA ARG A 440 2.19 27.19 -7.61
C ARG A 440 2.93 28.12 -8.57
#